data_1f9fecd517bbd714d25ae945d49d3bb7
#
_entry.id   1f9fecd517bbd714d25ae945d49d3bb7
#
_cell.length_a   1.000
_cell.length_b   1.000
_cell.length_c   1.000
_cell.angle_alpha   90.00
_cell.angle_beta   90.00
_cell.angle_gamma   90.00
#
_symmetry.space_group_name_H-M   'P 1'
#
loop_
_entity.id
_entity.type
_entity.pdbx_description
1 polymer ?
#
loop_
_entity_poly.entity_id
_entity_poly.type
_entity_poly.pdbx_seq_one_letter_code
_entity_poly.pdbx_strand_id
1 'polypeptide(L)'
;EYDIDVTYDIYDSSEIVDTKLMTGRSGYDVVVHAASFTARLANVGIFHPVDFKKLPNWHHLDPSLVRKANEKYSNGLQGVPFFWGTTGITYNVDLIKERMPNAPLDSSALIFEPDIISKFTDCGISFLDDPTSVIPMAMMYLGYPANSVDLQQLKEVEALVKAVRPYIT
;
A
#
# COMPACT_ATOMS: atom_id res chain seq x y z
N GLU A 1 -8.53 26.26 18.75
CA GLU A 1 -7.77 27.36 18.11
C GLU A 1 -8.51 27.94 16.91
N TYR A 2 -9.30 27.14 16.20
CA TYR A 2 -10.00 27.52 14.98
C TYR A 2 -11.53 27.47 15.10
N ASP A 3 -12.07 27.15 16.28
CA ASP A 3 -13.52 27.02 16.56
C ASP A 3 -14.24 26.16 15.51
N ILE A 4 -13.61 25.01 15.19
CA ILE A 4 -14.13 24.03 14.24
C ILE A 4 -14.52 22.78 15.01
N ASP A 5 -15.77 22.37 14.86
CA ASP A 5 -16.26 21.08 15.39
C ASP A 5 -15.91 19.97 14.41
N VAL A 6 -15.17 18.96 14.86
CA VAL A 6 -14.68 17.86 14.02
C VAL A 6 -15.39 16.57 14.41
N THR A 7 -16.18 16.04 13.49
CA THR A 7 -16.68 14.67 13.59
C THR A 7 -15.70 13.72 12.91
N TYR A 8 -15.10 12.85 13.69
CA TYR A 8 -14.08 11.93 13.22
C TYR A 8 -14.69 10.54 12.95
N ASP A 9 -14.55 10.05 11.73
CA ASP A 9 -14.97 8.71 11.31
C ASP A 9 -13.72 7.91 10.92
N ILE A 10 -13.72 6.61 11.19
CA ILE A 10 -12.63 5.70 10.87
C ILE A 10 -13.08 4.65 9.86
N TYR A 11 -12.15 4.12 9.10
CA TYR A 11 -12.40 3.04 8.14
C TYR A 11 -11.27 2.00 8.18
N ASP A 12 -11.60 0.77 7.88
CA ASP A 12 -10.68 -0.37 7.97
C ASP A 12 -9.82 -0.53 6.70
N SER A 13 -10.35 -0.12 5.54
CA SER A 13 -9.63 -0.23 4.27
C SER A 13 -9.94 0.91 3.31
N SER A 14 -8.98 1.22 2.43
CA SER A 14 -9.15 2.25 1.39
C SER A 14 -10.28 1.93 0.42
N GLU A 15 -10.58 0.66 0.16
CA GLU A 15 -11.68 0.22 -0.71
C GLU A 15 -13.04 0.60 -0.16
N ILE A 16 -13.22 0.51 1.17
CA ILE A 16 -14.47 0.89 1.84
C ILE A 16 -14.71 2.38 1.67
N VAL A 17 -13.70 3.21 1.91
CA VAL A 17 -13.85 4.65 1.76
C VAL A 17 -14.00 5.05 0.30
N ASP A 18 -13.32 4.38 -0.64
CA ASP A 18 -13.53 4.57 -2.07
C ASP A 18 -15.00 4.39 -2.45
N THR A 19 -15.60 3.30 -2.01
CA THR A 19 -17.00 3.00 -2.28
C THR A 19 -17.92 4.11 -1.75
N LYS A 20 -17.69 4.57 -0.52
CA LYS A 20 -18.46 5.69 0.07
C LYS A 20 -18.30 6.98 -0.74
N LEU A 21 -17.07 7.31 -1.17
CA LEU A 21 -16.81 8.52 -1.94
C LEU A 21 -17.43 8.47 -3.33
N MET A 22 -17.40 7.31 -3.99
CA MET A 22 -17.96 7.13 -5.33
C MET A 22 -19.50 7.19 -5.38
N THR A 23 -20.18 6.87 -4.29
CA THR A 23 -21.65 7.01 -4.22
C THR A 23 -22.11 8.48 -4.23
N GLY A 24 -21.19 9.42 -4.02
CA GLY A 24 -21.50 10.85 -3.83
C GLY A 24 -22.19 11.09 -2.48
N ARG A 25 -22.21 12.35 -2.05
CA ARG A 25 -22.83 12.75 -0.78
C ARG A 25 -22.30 11.96 0.43
N SER A 26 -20.98 11.67 0.42
CA SER A 26 -20.34 10.94 1.52
C SER A 26 -20.44 11.65 2.88
N GLY A 27 -20.62 12.96 2.88
CA GLY A 27 -20.63 13.81 4.08
C GLY A 27 -19.22 14.14 4.61
N TYR A 28 -18.17 13.71 3.92
CA TYR A 28 -16.80 14.01 4.33
C TYR A 28 -16.31 15.31 3.68
N ASP A 29 -15.76 16.20 4.51
CA ASP A 29 -15.06 17.41 4.06
C ASP A 29 -13.58 17.13 3.79
N VAL A 30 -12.97 16.24 4.57
CA VAL A 30 -11.57 15.83 4.45
C VAL A 30 -11.46 14.34 4.59
N VAL A 31 -10.65 13.71 3.75
CA VAL A 31 -10.37 12.25 3.81
C VAL A 31 -8.86 12.04 3.84
N VAL A 32 -8.38 11.24 4.79
CA VAL A 32 -7.01 10.71 4.78
C VAL A 32 -7.05 9.39 4.00
N HIS A 33 -6.32 9.30 2.89
CA HIS A 33 -6.47 8.21 1.94
C HIS A 33 -5.13 7.82 1.32
N ALA A 34 -4.95 6.56 0.94
CA ALA A 34 -3.74 6.14 0.27
C ALA A 34 -3.59 6.83 -1.11
N ALA A 35 -2.38 7.31 -1.43
CA ALA A 35 -2.14 8.12 -2.63
C ALA A 35 -2.51 7.41 -3.95
N SER A 36 -2.39 6.08 -4.01
CA SER A 36 -2.80 5.29 -5.19
C SER A 36 -4.32 5.35 -5.43
N PHE A 37 -5.11 5.29 -4.37
CA PHE A 37 -6.56 5.40 -4.42
C PHE A 37 -6.99 6.83 -4.69
N THR A 38 -6.37 7.80 -4.01
CA THR A 38 -6.64 9.23 -4.26
C THR A 38 -6.44 9.60 -5.72
N ALA A 39 -5.36 9.12 -6.36
CA ALA A 39 -5.08 9.41 -7.77
C ALA A 39 -6.19 8.91 -8.70
N ARG A 40 -6.75 7.73 -8.42
CA ARG A 40 -7.86 7.15 -9.19
C ARG A 40 -9.12 8.02 -9.09
N LEU A 41 -9.49 8.41 -7.88
CA LEU A 41 -10.68 9.20 -7.62
C LEU A 41 -10.53 10.68 -8.05
N ALA A 42 -9.34 11.24 -7.93
CA ALA A 42 -9.05 12.60 -8.37
C ALA A 42 -9.28 12.77 -9.87
N ASN A 43 -8.90 11.78 -10.68
CA ASN A 43 -9.05 11.83 -12.14
C ASN A 43 -10.52 11.81 -12.60
N VAL A 44 -11.43 11.35 -11.75
CA VAL A 44 -12.89 11.38 -12.00
C VAL A 44 -13.61 12.51 -11.26
N GLY A 45 -12.84 13.43 -10.66
CA GLY A 45 -13.38 14.68 -10.10
C GLY A 45 -14.04 14.55 -8.71
N ILE A 46 -13.73 13.50 -7.95
CA ILE A 46 -14.26 13.31 -6.60
C ILE A 46 -13.69 14.34 -5.61
N PHE A 47 -12.42 14.74 -5.81
CA PHE A 47 -11.75 15.69 -4.93
C PHE A 47 -11.64 17.08 -5.56
N HIS A 48 -11.70 18.09 -4.73
CA HIS A 48 -11.35 19.45 -5.11
C HIS A 48 -9.83 19.64 -5.13
N PRO A 49 -9.29 20.35 -6.13
CA PRO A 49 -7.88 20.74 -6.13
C PRO A 49 -7.53 21.56 -4.88
N VAL A 50 -6.39 21.26 -4.29
CA VAL A 50 -5.89 21.97 -3.12
C VAL A 50 -5.11 23.22 -3.56
N ASP A 51 -5.51 24.38 -3.07
CA ASP A 51 -4.74 25.60 -3.23
C ASP A 51 -3.69 25.72 -2.12
N PHE A 52 -2.46 25.30 -2.42
CA PHE A 52 -1.36 25.32 -1.46
C PHE A 52 -1.00 26.73 -0.97
N LYS A 53 -1.36 27.79 -1.71
CA LYS A 53 -1.15 29.18 -1.28
C LYS A 53 -1.98 29.54 -0.04
N LYS A 54 -3.05 28.78 0.20
CA LYS A 54 -3.91 28.91 1.39
C LYS A 54 -3.43 28.05 2.57
N LEU A 55 -2.36 27.27 2.38
CA LEU A 55 -1.80 26.39 3.39
C LEU A 55 -0.49 26.98 3.93
N PRO A 56 -0.52 27.76 5.03
CA PRO A 56 0.67 28.47 5.52
C PRO A 56 1.82 27.55 5.92
N ASN A 57 1.51 26.31 6.32
CA ASN A 57 2.48 25.32 6.75
C ASN A 57 3.00 24.42 5.60
N TRP A 58 2.60 24.69 4.35
CA TRP A 58 3.02 23.91 3.19
C TRP A 58 4.54 23.74 3.07
N HIS A 59 5.31 24.76 3.43
CA HIS A 59 6.77 24.78 3.35
C HIS A 59 7.46 23.82 4.34
N HIS A 60 6.75 23.25 5.30
CA HIS A 60 7.27 22.24 6.22
C HIS A 60 7.20 20.81 5.64
N LEU A 61 6.48 20.61 4.54
CA LEU A 61 6.37 19.30 3.90
C LEU A 61 7.65 18.97 3.13
N ASP A 62 8.03 17.69 3.14
CA ASP A 62 9.14 17.20 2.31
C ASP A 62 8.79 17.37 0.81
N PRO A 63 9.58 18.14 0.04
CA PRO A 63 9.29 18.39 -1.36
C PRO A 63 9.27 17.13 -2.23
N SER A 64 10.03 16.10 -1.85
CA SER A 64 10.09 14.83 -2.59
C SER A 64 8.80 14.04 -2.41
N LEU A 65 8.24 14.02 -1.20
CA LEU A 65 6.95 13.38 -0.91
C LEU A 65 5.80 14.11 -1.59
N VAL A 66 5.80 15.46 -1.52
CA VAL A 66 4.81 16.27 -2.23
C VAL A 66 4.82 15.97 -3.72
N ARG A 67 5.99 15.95 -4.36
CA ARG A 67 6.14 15.62 -5.78
C ARG A 67 5.59 14.24 -6.07
N LYS A 68 6.05 13.20 -5.35
CA LYS A 68 5.61 11.81 -5.55
C LYS A 68 4.10 11.63 -5.36
N ALA A 69 3.54 12.24 -4.33
CA ALA A 69 2.10 12.16 -4.07
C ALA A 69 1.27 12.76 -5.22
N ASN A 70 1.82 13.73 -5.95
CA ASN A 70 1.10 14.49 -6.96
C ASN A 70 1.48 14.15 -8.41
N GLU A 71 2.47 13.30 -8.63
CA GLU A 71 2.90 12.86 -9.99
C GLU A 71 1.76 12.19 -10.79
N LYS A 72 0.80 11.59 -10.10
CA LYS A 72 -0.31 10.83 -10.71
C LYS A 72 -1.57 11.65 -10.96
N TYR A 73 -1.59 12.92 -10.58
CA TYR A 73 -2.77 13.77 -10.74
C TYR A 73 -2.70 14.59 -12.03
N SER A 74 -3.69 14.40 -12.89
CA SER A 74 -3.80 15.17 -14.15
C SER A 74 -4.33 16.59 -13.95
N ASN A 75 -5.04 16.86 -12.86
CA ASN A 75 -5.85 18.08 -12.64
C ASN A 75 -5.31 18.95 -11.49
N GLY A 76 -3.99 18.99 -11.29
CA GLY A 76 -3.37 19.77 -10.22
C GLY A 76 -3.29 19.03 -8.89
N LEU A 77 -2.88 19.72 -7.84
CA LEU A 77 -2.69 19.16 -6.52
C LEU A 77 -4.03 18.71 -5.92
N GLN A 78 -4.17 17.42 -5.62
CA GLN A 78 -5.38 16.84 -5.06
C GLN A 78 -5.24 16.42 -3.59
N GLY A 79 -4.01 16.35 -3.07
CA GLY A 79 -3.79 15.92 -1.71
C GLY A 79 -2.51 16.47 -1.08
N VAL A 80 -2.53 16.52 0.25
CA VAL A 80 -1.42 16.90 1.10
C VAL A 80 -0.86 15.63 1.73
N PRO A 81 0.45 15.30 1.58
CA PRO A 81 1.04 14.15 2.25
C PRO A 81 0.86 14.24 3.77
N PHE A 82 0.34 13.17 4.38
CA PHE A 82 0.13 13.08 5.83
C PHE A 82 1.08 12.06 6.46
N PHE A 83 1.09 10.83 5.94
CA PHE A 83 2.02 9.78 6.29
C PHE A 83 2.69 9.20 5.05
N TRP A 84 3.81 8.56 5.25
CA TRP A 84 4.41 7.65 4.29
C TRP A 84 4.98 6.45 5.02
N GLY A 85 5.12 5.35 4.31
CA GLY A 85 5.68 4.13 4.85
C GLY A 85 6.09 3.17 3.76
N THR A 86 6.65 2.05 4.17
CA THR A 86 7.04 0.95 3.30
C THR A 86 6.34 -0.33 3.77
N THR A 87 6.01 -1.19 2.83
CA THR A 87 5.62 -2.56 3.13
C THR A 87 6.88 -3.42 3.17
N GLY A 88 7.00 -4.25 4.19
CA GLY A 88 8.15 -5.11 4.38
C GLY A 88 7.78 -6.41 5.08
N ILE A 89 8.77 -7.29 5.23
CA ILE A 89 8.64 -8.56 5.93
C ILE A 89 9.10 -8.38 7.38
N THR A 90 8.24 -8.71 8.31
CA THR A 90 8.56 -8.79 9.75
C THR A 90 8.61 -10.26 10.17
N TYR A 91 9.65 -10.65 10.86
CA TYR A 91 9.82 -12.04 11.30
C TYR A 91 10.57 -12.12 12.63
N ASN A 92 10.33 -13.22 13.37
CA ASN A 92 11.10 -13.56 14.55
C ASN A 92 12.38 -14.30 14.13
N VAL A 93 13.53 -13.66 14.34
CA VAL A 93 14.84 -14.16 13.92
C VAL A 93 15.17 -15.52 14.56
N ASP A 94 14.86 -15.67 15.85
CA ASP A 94 15.21 -16.89 16.59
C ASP A 94 14.38 -18.08 16.11
N LEU A 95 13.07 -17.90 15.91
CA LEU A 95 12.18 -18.93 15.39
C LEU A 95 12.55 -19.34 13.96
N ILE A 96 12.95 -18.39 13.12
CA ILE A 96 13.42 -18.69 11.77
C ILE A 96 14.72 -19.51 11.83
N LYS A 97 15.72 -19.07 12.59
CA LYS A 97 17.02 -19.74 12.68
C LYS A 97 16.96 -21.12 13.32
N GLU A 98 16.04 -21.34 14.25
CA GLU A 98 15.79 -22.66 14.84
C GLU A 98 15.40 -23.69 13.78
N ARG A 99 14.56 -23.28 12.80
CA ARG A 99 14.05 -24.15 11.74
C ARG A 99 14.95 -24.18 10.50
N MET A 100 15.60 -23.08 10.22
CA MET A 100 16.49 -22.92 9.07
C MET A 100 17.64 -21.96 9.43
N PRO A 101 18.76 -22.47 9.99
CA PRO A 101 19.89 -21.65 10.41
C PRO A 101 20.44 -20.70 9.34
N ASN A 102 20.38 -21.12 8.07
CA ASN A 102 20.85 -20.37 6.90
C ASN A 102 19.69 -19.75 6.09
N ALA A 103 18.59 -19.38 6.74
CA ALA A 103 17.47 -18.72 6.06
C ALA A 103 17.90 -17.40 5.40
N PRO A 104 17.37 -17.06 4.22
CA PRO A 104 17.69 -15.82 3.51
C PRO A 104 16.95 -14.64 4.14
N LEU A 105 17.44 -14.15 5.28
CA LEU A 105 16.78 -13.10 6.09
C LEU A 105 16.74 -11.73 5.41
N ASP A 106 17.55 -11.50 4.41
CA ASP A 106 17.69 -10.28 3.61
C ASP A 106 17.00 -10.37 2.24
N SER A 107 16.19 -11.42 2.03
CA SER A 107 15.56 -11.68 0.74
C SER A 107 14.07 -12.00 0.88
N SER A 108 13.29 -11.55 -0.08
CA SER A 108 11.87 -11.95 -0.22
C SER A 108 11.69 -13.44 -0.55
N ALA A 109 12.76 -14.16 -0.90
CA ALA A 109 12.75 -15.61 -1.00
C ALA A 109 12.23 -16.27 0.29
N LEU A 110 12.41 -15.63 1.44
CA LEU A 110 11.90 -16.09 2.73
C LEU A 110 10.39 -16.40 2.70
N ILE A 111 9.62 -15.65 1.91
CA ILE A 111 8.17 -15.78 1.82
C ILE A 111 7.65 -16.23 0.45
N PHE A 112 8.48 -16.15 -0.60
CA PHE A 112 8.04 -16.48 -1.97
C PHE A 112 8.62 -17.80 -2.50
N GLU A 113 9.53 -18.45 -1.77
CA GLU A 113 10.03 -19.79 -2.13
C GLU A 113 9.28 -20.88 -1.36
N PRO A 114 8.51 -21.77 -2.03
CA PRO A 114 7.73 -22.82 -1.37
C PRO A 114 8.59 -23.72 -0.46
N ASP A 115 9.80 -24.06 -0.87
CA ASP A 115 10.73 -24.93 -0.11
C ASP A 115 11.27 -24.23 1.15
N ILE A 116 11.22 -22.91 1.20
CA ILE A 116 11.64 -22.09 2.36
C ILE A 116 10.46 -21.83 3.28
N ILE A 117 9.40 -21.22 2.75
CA ILE A 117 8.22 -20.80 3.53
C ILE A 117 7.55 -22.00 4.22
N SER A 118 7.55 -23.18 3.57
CA SER A 118 6.97 -24.42 4.13
C SER A 118 7.57 -24.84 5.47
N LYS A 119 8.81 -24.41 5.77
CA LYS A 119 9.51 -24.75 7.01
C LYS A 119 9.00 -23.94 8.23
N PHE A 120 8.19 -22.94 8.03
CA PHE A 120 7.75 -22.00 9.05
C PHE A 120 6.24 -22.06 9.33
N THR A 121 5.53 -23.00 8.73
CA THR A 121 4.06 -23.12 8.83
C THR A 121 3.56 -23.35 10.26
N ASP A 122 4.37 -23.98 11.10
CA ASP A 122 4.05 -24.22 12.52
C ASP A 122 4.15 -22.96 13.38
N CYS A 123 4.80 -21.88 12.87
CA CYS A 123 4.92 -20.59 13.55
C CYS A 123 3.79 -19.63 13.25
N GLY A 124 2.97 -19.92 12.23
CA GLY A 124 2.01 -19.00 11.65
C GLY A 124 2.66 -17.98 10.69
N ILE A 125 2.12 -17.92 9.48
CA ILE A 125 2.58 -17.01 8.44
C ILE A 125 1.37 -16.23 7.95
N SER A 126 1.42 -14.90 8.00
CA SER A 126 0.35 -14.05 7.49
C SER A 126 0.84 -13.10 6.42
N PHE A 127 0.03 -12.90 5.41
CA PHE A 127 0.20 -11.83 4.42
C PHE A 127 -0.85 -10.74 4.67
N LEU A 128 -0.54 -9.54 4.22
CA LEU A 128 -1.55 -8.50 4.16
C LEU A 128 -2.67 -8.93 3.19
N ASP A 129 -3.92 -8.75 3.60
CA ASP A 129 -5.08 -8.89 2.70
C ASP A 129 -5.23 -7.61 1.86
N ASP A 130 -4.15 -7.27 1.17
CA ASP A 130 -4.01 -6.09 0.34
C ASP A 130 -3.21 -6.42 -0.93
N PRO A 131 -3.89 -6.63 -2.07
CA PRO A 131 -3.22 -6.93 -3.34
C PRO A 131 -2.33 -5.78 -3.82
N THR A 132 -2.60 -4.54 -3.39
CA THR A 132 -1.79 -3.37 -3.77
C THR A 132 -0.42 -3.34 -3.10
N SER A 133 -0.22 -4.13 -2.05
CA SER A 133 1.05 -4.35 -1.37
C SER A 133 1.72 -5.66 -1.79
N VAL A 134 0.97 -6.76 -1.80
CA VAL A 134 1.52 -8.11 -2.03
C VAL A 134 1.94 -8.34 -3.48
N ILE A 135 1.11 -7.92 -4.45
CA ILE A 135 1.44 -8.11 -5.88
C ILE A 135 2.71 -7.34 -6.29
N PRO A 136 2.89 -6.05 -5.92
CA PRO A 136 4.14 -5.35 -6.20
C PRO A 136 5.38 -6.00 -5.58
N MET A 137 5.28 -6.57 -4.37
CA MET A 137 6.40 -7.31 -3.77
C MET A 137 6.75 -8.55 -4.57
N ALA A 138 5.75 -9.33 -5.00
CA ALA A 138 5.95 -10.50 -5.83
C ALA A 138 6.51 -10.14 -7.22
N MET A 139 6.05 -9.03 -7.83
CA MET A 139 6.62 -8.48 -9.05
C MET A 139 8.11 -8.19 -8.90
N MET A 140 8.49 -7.45 -7.87
CA MET A 140 9.89 -7.10 -7.60
C MET A 140 10.74 -8.33 -7.31
N TYR A 141 10.18 -9.32 -6.62
CA TYR A 141 10.84 -10.59 -6.36
C TYR A 141 11.18 -11.33 -7.67
N LEU A 142 10.28 -11.32 -8.65
CA LEU A 142 10.51 -11.89 -9.98
C LEU A 142 11.37 -10.99 -10.89
N GLY A 143 11.83 -9.83 -10.40
CA GLY A 143 12.65 -8.88 -11.19
C GLY A 143 11.84 -7.98 -12.12
N TYR A 144 10.52 -7.90 -11.93
CA TYR A 144 9.64 -7.06 -12.74
C TYR A 144 9.42 -5.68 -12.09
N PRO A 145 9.05 -4.66 -12.89
CA PRO A 145 8.61 -3.40 -12.33
C PRO A 145 7.38 -3.59 -11.43
N ALA A 146 7.40 -2.98 -10.23
CA ALA A 146 6.35 -3.13 -9.21
C ALA A 146 4.94 -2.76 -9.71
N ASN A 147 4.84 -1.89 -10.72
CA ASN A 147 3.60 -1.39 -11.30
C ASN A 147 3.36 -1.91 -12.73
N SER A 148 3.96 -3.03 -13.11
CA SER A 148 3.75 -3.63 -14.42
C SER A 148 2.30 -4.08 -14.60
N VAL A 149 1.78 -3.84 -15.80
CA VAL A 149 0.45 -4.31 -16.27
C VAL A 149 0.57 -5.39 -17.33
N ASP A 150 1.76 -5.91 -17.57
CA ASP A 150 2.01 -6.98 -18.52
C ASP A 150 1.31 -8.26 -18.05
N LEU A 151 0.46 -8.80 -18.93
CA LEU A 151 -0.38 -9.97 -18.61
C LEU A 151 0.44 -11.25 -18.35
N GLN A 152 1.59 -11.39 -19.01
CA GLN A 152 2.44 -12.56 -18.81
C GLN A 152 3.11 -12.49 -17.44
N GLN A 153 3.65 -11.32 -17.07
CA GLN A 153 4.23 -11.09 -15.74
C GLN A 153 3.20 -11.26 -14.62
N LEU A 154 1.97 -10.78 -14.83
CA LEU A 154 0.86 -10.99 -13.87
C LEU A 154 0.51 -12.46 -13.69
N LYS A 155 0.54 -13.28 -14.74
CA LYS A 155 0.33 -14.73 -14.64
C LYS A 155 1.45 -15.43 -13.86
N GLU A 156 2.68 -14.97 -14.02
CA GLU A 156 3.82 -15.52 -13.26
C GLU A 156 3.74 -15.16 -11.77
N VAL A 157 3.32 -13.92 -11.46
CA VAL A 157 3.02 -13.50 -10.07
C VAL A 157 1.86 -14.32 -9.48
N GLU A 158 0.79 -14.54 -10.25
CA GLU A 158 -0.33 -15.37 -9.82
C GLU A 158 0.14 -16.80 -9.49
N ALA A 159 0.98 -17.39 -10.34
CA ALA A 159 1.52 -18.72 -10.12
C ALA A 159 2.40 -18.76 -8.85
N LEU A 160 3.25 -17.74 -8.64
CA LEU A 160 4.10 -17.62 -7.46
C LEU A 160 3.27 -17.52 -6.17
N VAL A 161 2.29 -16.62 -6.14
CA VAL A 161 1.44 -16.41 -4.96
C VAL A 161 0.60 -17.65 -4.67
N LYS A 162 0.07 -18.32 -5.70
CA LYS A 162 -0.65 -19.60 -5.55
C LYS A 162 0.22 -20.70 -4.99
N ALA A 163 1.50 -20.75 -5.38
CA ALA A 163 2.43 -21.76 -4.88
C ALA A 163 2.71 -21.63 -3.37
N VAL A 164 2.74 -20.41 -2.85
CA VAL A 164 2.98 -20.18 -1.41
C VAL A 164 1.69 -20.09 -0.58
N ARG A 165 0.54 -19.93 -1.22
CA ARG A 165 -0.78 -19.80 -0.54
C ARG A 165 -1.08 -20.92 0.47
N PRO A 166 -0.73 -22.22 0.23
CA PRO A 166 -1.01 -23.29 1.18
C PRO A 166 -0.28 -23.15 2.52
N TYR A 167 0.76 -22.34 2.60
CA TYR A 167 1.59 -22.13 3.79
C TYR A 167 1.18 -20.90 4.62
N ILE A 168 0.23 -20.11 4.12
CA ILE A 168 -0.28 -18.89 4.76
C ILE A 168 -1.48 -19.23 5.62
N THR A 169 -1.48 -18.78 6.87
CA THR A 169 -2.53 -19.03 7.89
C THR A 169 -3.50 -17.87 7.97
#